data_85e683dd7c4a31d3a25533818404bcce
#
_entry.id   85e683dd7c4a31d3a25533818404bcce
#
_cell.length_a   1.000
_cell.length_b   1.000
_cell.length_c   1.000
_cell.angle_alpha   90.00
_cell.angle_beta   90.00
_cell.angle_gamma   90.00
#
_symmetry.space_group_name_H-M   'P 1'
#
loop_
_entity.id
_entity.type
_entity.pdbx_description
1 polymer ?
#
loop_
_entity_poly.entity_id
_entity_poly.type
_entity_poly.pdbx_seq_one_letter_code
_entity_poly.pdbx_strand_id
1 'polypeptide(L)'
;MFKKLVIPAVMISFTMASASAETVRWARAGDAITMDPHAQNEGPTHALNHQIYDSLLQRDMSGAIIPSLATDWSALPDNPKIWRFNLRKSVKFHNGASFDSEDVVFSLNRAMADGSEMKELLSSIKEVRAVDSHVVDIETNGANPLLINNLTNMFMMDKDWSEDNDVTTPHDVAKGETNFATMNTNGTGAFMLVSRSVDEKTVLKANPNYWGKNNYPNQVTEIIYTPIQSSATRVAALLSGEVDIIQDVPVQDLGRVSSTDGLQLATAAQNRVIFLGLNTIDRKSTRLNS
;
A
#
# COMPACT_ATOMS: atom_id res chain seq x y z
N MET A 1 -0.90 75.39 22.08
CA MET A 1 -0.71 74.89 20.72
C MET A 1 -0.36 73.42 20.82
N PHE A 2 -1.37 72.51 20.85
CA PHE A 2 -1.19 71.02 21.00
C PHE A 2 -1.17 70.39 19.62
N LYS A 3 -0.03 69.77 19.20
CA LYS A 3 0.11 69.01 17.99
C LYS A 3 -0.49 67.59 18.27
N LYS A 4 -1.56 67.26 17.57
CA LYS A 4 -2.13 65.89 17.56
C LYS A 4 -1.23 65.02 16.71
N LEU A 5 -0.65 63.99 17.35
CA LEU A 5 0.09 62.91 16.69
C LEU A 5 -0.92 61.87 16.14
N VAL A 6 -1.04 61.75 14.84
CA VAL A 6 -1.85 60.73 14.17
C VAL A 6 -0.94 59.56 13.87
N ILE A 7 -1.14 58.41 14.55
CA ILE A 7 -0.42 57.19 14.27
C ILE A 7 -1.28 56.40 13.22
N PRO A 8 -0.72 56.09 12.04
CA PRO A 8 -1.44 55.26 11.08
C PRO A 8 -1.48 53.81 11.58
N ALA A 9 -2.67 53.24 11.75
CA ALA A 9 -2.87 51.81 11.98
C ALA A 9 -2.57 51.04 10.70
N VAL A 10 -1.45 50.30 10.68
CA VAL A 10 -1.13 49.37 9.61
C VAL A 10 -1.97 48.09 9.86
N MET A 11 -3.02 47.90 9.09
CA MET A 11 -3.72 46.62 9.02
C MET A 11 -2.84 45.64 8.26
N ILE A 12 -2.23 44.68 8.98
CA ILE A 12 -1.59 43.51 8.41
C ILE A 12 -2.71 42.50 8.08
N SER A 13 -3.12 42.48 6.82
CA SER A 13 -4.00 41.43 6.31
C SER A 13 -3.23 40.12 6.28
N PHE A 14 -3.48 39.25 7.24
CA PHE A 14 -3.08 37.85 7.15
C PHE A 14 -3.94 37.19 6.06
N THR A 15 -3.43 37.03 4.86
CA THR A 15 -3.97 36.12 3.88
C THR A 15 -3.69 34.70 4.36
N MET A 16 -4.67 34.07 4.99
CA MET A 16 -4.65 32.61 5.16
C MET A 16 -4.67 32.03 3.75
N ALA A 17 -3.53 31.51 3.29
CA ALA A 17 -3.50 30.61 2.14
C ALA A 17 -4.34 29.40 2.52
N SER A 18 -5.55 29.31 2.00
CA SER A 18 -6.35 28.09 2.06
C SER A 18 -5.53 27.01 1.35
N ALA A 19 -5.05 26.02 2.07
CA ALA A 19 -4.53 24.80 1.44
C ALA A 19 -5.67 24.25 0.58
N SER A 20 -5.53 24.34 -0.74
CA SER A 20 -6.46 23.75 -1.68
C SER A 20 -6.43 22.23 -1.45
N ALA A 21 -7.57 21.64 -1.16
CA ALA A 21 -7.69 20.19 -1.11
C ALA A 21 -7.41 19.66 -2.53
N GLU A 22 -6.35 18.88 -2.70
CA GLU A 22 -5.99 18.31 -3.99
C GLU A 22 -6.53 16.88 -4.09
N THR A 23 -7.45 16.68 -5.03
CA THR A 23 -7.96 15.36 -5.41
C THR A 23 -7.11 14.85 -6.57
N VAL A 24 -6.61 13.63 -6.46
CA VAL A 24 -5.92 12.90 -7.53
C VAL A 24 -6.86 11.84 -8.09
N ARG A 25 -7.16 11.92 -9.39
CA ARG A 25 -7.93 10.92 -10.14
C ARG A 25 -6.96 9.96 -10.82
N TRP A 26 -6.98 8.73 -10.35
CA TRP A 26 -6.03 7.70 -10.78
C TRP A 26 -6.75 6.57 -11.51
N ALA A 27 -6.31 6.23 -12.74
CA ALA A 27 -6.86 5.11 -13.49
C ALA A 27 -5.81 4.04 -13.79
N ARG A 28 -6.26 2.78 -13.75
CA ARG A 28 -5.47 1.59 -14.06
C ARG A 28 -6.33 0.53 -14.77
N ALA A 29 -5.68 -0.48 -15.38
CA ALA A 29 -6.39 -1.52 -16.13
C ALA A 29 -7.25 -2.46 -15.28
N GLY A 30 -6.88 -2.74 -14.04
CA GLY A 30 -7.60 -3.66 -13.16
C GLY A 30 -8.04 -3.00 -11.88
N ASP A 31 -9.06 -3.56 -11.25
CA ASP A 31 -9.47 -3.20 -9.89
C ASP A 31 -8.84 -4.15 -8.86
N ALA A 32 -8.81 -3.77 -7.59
CA ALA A 32 -8.49 -4.68 -6.51
C ALA A 32 -9.58 -5.75 -6.38
N ILE A 33 -9.19 -6.99 -6.24
CA ILE A 33 -10.15 -8.09 -6.03
C ILE A 33 -10.75 -8.01 -4.62
N THR A 34 -9.95 -7.58 -3.67
CA THR A 34 -10.32 -7.45 -2.26
C THR A 34 -9.53 -6.32 -1.61
N MET A 35 -10.04 -5.79 -0.50
CA MET A 35 -9.27 -4.88 0.36
C MET A 35 -8.54 -5.61 1.49
N ASP A 36 -8.76 -6.92 1.65
CA ASP A 36 -8.01 -7.76 2.58
C ASP A 36 -6.55 -7.90 2.09
N PRO A 37 -5.57 -7.41 2.86
CA PRO A 37 -4.19 -7.34 2.41
C PRO A 37 -3.48 -8.71 2.32
N HIS A 38 -4.08 -9.77 2.84
CA HIS A 38 -3.49 -11.11 2.84
C HIS A 38 -4.23 -12.12 1.95
N ALA A 39 -5.43 -11.78 1.47
CA ALA A 39 -6.24 -12.69 0.67
C ALA A 39 -5.89 -12.71 -0.82
N GLN A 40 -5.05 -11.78 -1.29
CA GLN A 40 -4.63 -11.69 -2.69
C GLN A 40 -3.19 -11.20 -2.86
N ASN A 41 -2.50 -11.70 -3.89
CA ASN A 41 -1.14 -11.33 -4.23
C ASN A 41 -1.05 -10.91 -5.70
N GLU A 42 -1.76 -9.81 -6.06
CA GLU A 42 -1.77 -9.31 -7.42
C GLU A 42 -1.67 -7.75 -7.46
N GLY A 43 -1.23 -7.24 -8.61
CA GLY A 43 -0.81 -5.85 -8.73
C GLY A 43 -1.85 -4.79 -8.40
N PRO A 44 -3.10 -4.83 -8.90
CA PRO A 44 -4.13 -3.84 -8.57
C PRO A 44 -4.48 -3.82 -7.08
N THR A 45 -4.65 -4.98 -6.43
CA THR A 45 -4.90 -5.07 -4.99
C THR A 45 -3.73 -4.48 -4.18
N HIS A 46 -2.48 -4.84 -4.52
CA HIS A 46 -1.32 -4.25 -3.85
C HIS A 46 -1.26 -2.73 -4.04
N ALA A 47 -1.59 -2.22 -5.22
CA ALA A 47 -1.51 -0.79 -5.50
C ALA A 47 -2.45 0.04 -4.60
N LEU A 48 -3.66 -0.45 -4.33
CA LEU A 48 -4.58 0.18 -3.39
C LEU A 48 -4.18 -0.06 -1.93
N ASN A 49 -3.77 -1.29 -1.59
CA ASN A 49 -3.39 -1.62 -0.22
C ASN A 49 -2.15 -0.85 0.25
N HIS A 50 -1.19 -0.54 -0.61
CA HIS A 50 -0.07 0.35 -0.29
C HIS A 50 -0.46 1.78 0.09
N GLN A 51 -1.65 2.23 -0.25
CA GLN A 51 -2.15 3.53 0.19
C GLN A 51 -2.75 3.47 1.61
N ILE A 52 -3.25 2.29 1.99
CA ILE A 52 -4.09 2.07 3.18
C ILE A 52 -3.31 1.44 4.33
N TYR A 53 -2.41 0.52 4.01
CA TYR A 53 -1.62 -0.24 4.97
C TYR A 53 -0.14 0.06 4.81
N ASP A 54 0.61 -0.08 5.89
CA ASP A 54 2.07 -0.12 5.86
C ASP A 54 2.57 -1.53 6.17
N SER A 55 3.76 -1.82 5.68
CA SER A 55 4.55 -3.01 5.98
C SER A 55 5.69 -2.67 6.96
N LEU A 56 6.39 -3.67 7.48
CA LEU A 56 7.56 -3.42 8.34
C LEU A 56 8.65 -2.64 7.60
N LEU A 57 8.85 -2.96 6.34
CA LEU A 57 9.87 -2.40 5.45
C LEU A 57 9.22 -1.94 4.16
N GLN A 58 9.81 -0.95 3.51
CA GLN A 58 9.33 -0.49 2.20
C GLN A 58 10.51 -0.34 1.23
N ARG A 59 10.21 -0.10 -0.05
CA ARG A 59 11.22 0.23 -1.05
C ARG A 59 11.14 1.69 -1.42
N ASP A 60 12.30 2.30 -1.57
CA ASP A 60 12.39 3.63 -2.17
C ASP A 60 12.31 3.55 -3.71
N MET A 61 12.38 4.69 -4.37
CA MET A 61 12.32 4.79 -5.84
C MET A 61 13.52 4.13 -6.56
N SER A 62 14.63 3.88 -5.85
CA SER A 62 15.77 3.13 -6.37
C SER A 62 15.61 1.62 -6.23
N GLY A 63 14.59 1.16 -5.51
CA GLY A 63 14.34 -0.23 -5.14
C GLY A 63 15.08 -0.67 -3.86
N ALA A 64 15.80 0.24 -3.19
CA ALA A 64 16.46 -0.07 -1.92
C ALA A 64 15.43 -0.27 -0.81
N ILE A 65 15.69 -1.23 0.09
CA ILE A 65 14.84 -1.48 1.24
C ILE A 65 15.16 -0.44 2.32
N ILE A 66 14.11 0.25 2.75
CA ILE A 66 14.20 1.31 3.76
C ILE A 66 13.22 1.06 4.90
N PRO A 67 13.42 1.69 6.08
CA PRO A 67 12.51 1.61 7.21
C PRO A 67 11.07 2.07 6.88
N SER A 68 10.08 1.34 7.44
CA SER A 68 8.67 1.74 7.45
C SER A 68 8.14 1.61 8.87
N LEU A 69 7.29 0.62 9.20
CA LEU A 69 6.85 0.37 10.58
C LEU A 69 7.98 -0.16 11.48
N ALA A 70 8.98 -0.84 10.92
CA ALA A 70 10.24 -1.09 11.60
C ALA A 70 11.21 0.08 11.35
N THR A 71 11.90 0.54 12.41
CA THR A 71 12.91 1.60 12.35
C THR A 71 14.27 1.06 11.97
N ASP A 72 14.55 -0.16 12.37
CA ASP A 72 15.78 -0.91 12.07
C ASP A 72 15.54 -2.41 12.25
N TRP A 73 16.44 -3.21 11.70
CA TRP A 73 16.40 -4.68 11.79
C TRP A 73 17.77 -5.29 11.59
N SER A 74 18.01 -6.44 12.23
CA SER A 74 19.23 -7.22 12.02
C SER A 74 18.99 -8.68 12.37
N ALA A 75 19.79 -9.58 11.76
CA ALA A 75 19.92 -10.94 12.26
C ALA A 75 20.68 -10.93 13.58
N LEU A 76 20.25 -11.76 14.55
CA LEU A 76 20.95 -11.85 15.83
C LEU A 76 22.34 -12.48 15.64
N PRO A 77 23.42 -11.89 16.22
CA PRO A 77 24.77 -12.39 16.03
C PRO A 77 24.96 -13.85 16.44
N ASP A 78 24.33 -14.25 17.53
CA ASP A 78 24.45 -15.61 18.08
C ASP A 78 23.51 -16.62 17.41
N ASN A 79 22.50 -16.15 16.67
CA ASN A 79 21.57 -17.00 15.92
C ASN A 79 21.05 -16.30 14.66
N PRO A 80 21.72 -16.43 13.51
CA PRO A 80 21.35 -15.73 12.27
C PRO A 80 20.04 -16.22 11.64
N LYS A 81 19.37 -17.19 12.23
CA LYS A 81 18.00 -17.59 11.86
C LYS A 81 16.94 -16.66 12.45
N ILE A 82 17.29 -15.85 13.46
CA ILE A 82 16.39 -14.92 14.12
C ILE A 82 16.70 -13.51 13.63
N TRP A 83 15.71 -12.88 13.04
CA TRP A 83 15.73 -11.47 12.67
C TRP A 83 14.96 -10.67 13.69
N ARG A 84 15.63 -9.70 14.32
CA ARG A 84 15.02 -8.76 15.25
C ARG A 84 14.65 -7.47 14.52
N PHE A 85 13.41 -7.01 14.76
CA PHE A 85 12.86 -5.76 14.25
C PHE A 85 12.49 -4.85 15.40
N ASN A 86 13.03 -3.62 15.41
CA ASN A 86 12.59 -2.56 16.31
C ASN A 86 11.47 -1.76 15.65
N LEU A 87 10.33 -1.67 16.31
CA LEU A 87 9.13 -1.07 15.75
C LEU A 87 9.06 0.44 16.03
N ARG A 88 8.45 1.16 15.12
CA ARG A 88 8.17 2.59 15.25
C ARG A 88 7.14 2.81 16.36
N LYS A 89 7.46 3.74 17.27
CA LYS A 89 6.53 4.17 18.32
C LYS A 89 5.57 5.24 17.80
N SER A 90 4.43 5.37 18.49
CA SER A 90 3.41 6.39 18.19
C SER A 90 2.75 6.26 16.81
N VAL A 91 2.80 5.09 16.19
CA VAL A 91 1.99 4.76 15.02
C VAL A 91 0.56 4.45 15.47
N LYS A 92 -0.41 4.89 14.68
CA LYS A 92 -1.82 4.62 14.93
C LYS A 92 -2.48 4.05 13.69
N PHE A 93 -3.37 3.09 13.91
CA PHE A 93 -4.32 2.64 12.91
C PHE A 93 -5.36 3.73 12.60
N HIS A 94 -6.11 3.57 11.52
CA HIS A 94 -7.11 4.53 11.06
C HIS A 94 -8.25 4.74 12.07
N ASN A 95 -8.56 3.74 12.90
CA ASN A 95 -9.53 3.82 14.00
C ASN A 95 -8.97 4.53 15.25
N GLY A 96 -7.65 4.85 15.27
CA GLY A 96 -6.96 5.50 16.37
C GLY A 96 -6.30 4.55 17.36
N ALA A 97 -6.45 3.23 17.23
CA ALA A 97 -5.72 2.22 18.01
C ALA A 97 -4.21 2.35 17.81
N SER A 98 -3.43 1.97 18.80
CA SER A 98 -1.96 2.03 18.72
C SER A 98 -1.42 0.76 18.10
N PHE A 99 -0.46 0.91 17.20
CA PHE A 99 0.28 -0.21 16.61
C PHE A 99 1.38 -0.68 17.55
N ASP A 100 1.49 -2.00 17.72
CA ASP A 100 2.54 -2.63 18.52
C ASP A 100 2.99 -4.01 17.97
N SER A 101 3.75 -4.74 18.77
CA SER A 101 4.32 -6.04 18.39
C SER A 101 3.27 -7.15 18.26
N GLU A 102 2.15 -7.06 18.97
CA GLU A 102 1.07 -8.05 18.87
C GLU A 102 0.38 -7.99 17.51
N ASP A 103 0.24 -6.79 16.93
CA ASP A 103 -0.28 -6.61 15.57
C ASP A 103 0.63 -7.24 14.52
N VAL A 104 1.95 -7.14 14.72
CA VAL A 104 2.93 -7.77 13.82
C VAL A 104 2.84 -9.29 13.91
N VAL A 105 2.81 -9.84 15.14
CA VAL A 105 2.65 -11.29 15.36
C VAL A 105 1.34 -11.78 14.74
N PHE A 106 0.24 -11.08 14.99
CA PHE A 106 -1.06 -11.39 14.41
C PHE A 106 -1.01 -11.37 12.88
N SER A 107 -0.52 -10.27 12.29
CA SER A 107 -0.53 -10.06 10.84
C SER A 107 0.29 -11.10 10.09
N LEU A 108 1.49 -11.42 10.58
CA LEU A 108 2.34 -12.41 9.93
C LEU A 108 1.78 -13.83 10.08
N ASN A 109 1.21 -14.19 11.25
CA ASN A 109 0.55 -15.48 11.44
C ASN A 109 -0.70 -15.58 10.54
N ARG A 110 -1.49 -14.51 10.42
CA ARG A 110 -2.64 -14.44 9.52
C ARG A 110 -2.22 -14.61 8.06
N ALA A 111 -1.14 -13.96 7.63
CA ALA A 111 -0.63 -14.08 6.28
C ALA A 111 -0.07 -15.48 5.96
N MET A 112 0.28 -16.27 6.97
CA MET A 112 0.69 -17.68 6.83
C MET A 112 -0.46 -18.67 6.91
N ALA A 113 -1.67 -18.23 7.28
CA ALA A 113 -2.84 -19.10 7.43
C ALA A 113 -3.40 -19.59 6.09
N ASP A 114 -4.27 -20.60 6.15
CA ASP A 114 -5.01 -21.07 4.99
C ASP A 114 -5.94 -19.96 4.47
N GLY A 115 -6.13 -19.89 3.15
CA GLY A 115 -6.85 -18.81 2.47
C GLY A 115 -5.96 -17.62 2.08
N SER A 116 -4.73 -17.53 2.61
CA SER A 116 -3.80 -16.48 2.26
C SER A 116 -3.02 -16.77 0.97
N GLU A 117 -3.07 -15.85 0.01
CA GLU A 117 -2.21 -15.87 -1.17
C GLU A 117 -0.77 -15.35 -0.87
N MET A 118 -0.53 -14.86 0.36
CA MET A 118 0.79 -14.40 0.80
C MET A 118 1.60 -15.51 1.47
N LYS A 119 1.00 -16.67 1.76
CA LYS A 119 1.57 -17.77 2.53
C LYS A 119 2.92 -18.25 1.99
N GLU A 120 3.05 -18.40 0.70
CA GLU A 120 4.28 -18.92 0.07
C GLU A 120 5.48 -17.96 0.27
N LEU A 121 5.25 -16.65 0.31
CA LEU A 121 6.30 -15.66 0.57
C LEU A 121 6.87 -15.77 1.99
N LEU A 122 6.09 -16.29 2.92
CA LEU A 122 6.45 -16.44 4.32
C LEU A 122 6.81 -17.87 4.72
N SER A 123 6.87 -18.82 3.76
CA SER A 123 7.11 -20.25 4.00
C SER A 123 8.42 -20.58 4.73
N SER A 124 9.39 -19.66 4.72
CA SER A 124 10.63 -19.78 5.48
C SER A 124 10.49 -19.40 6.96
N ILE A 125 9.42 -18.73 7.35
CA ILE A 125 9.18 -18.34 8.76
C ILE A 125 8.77 -19.58 9.54
N LYS A 126 9.40 -19.77 10.69
CA LYS A 126 9.09 -20.82 11.66
C LYS A 126 8.21 -20.29 12.78
N GLU A 127 8.53 -19.10 13.27
CA GLU A 127 7.87 -18.48 14.42
C GLU A 127 8.02 -16.95 14.38
N VAL A 128 7.00 -16.24 14.81
CA VAL A 128 7.01 -14.79 15.05
C VAL A 128 6.69 -14.55 16.52
N ARG A 129 7.53 -13.78 17.22
CA ARG A 129 7.40 -13.53 18.66
C ARG A 129 7.49 -12.07 19.01
N ALA A 130 6.55 -11.57 19.81
CA ALA A 130 6.71 -10.32 20.53
C ALA A 130 7.78 -10.51 21.64
N VAL A 131 8.82 -9.69 21.60
CA VAL A 131 9.86 -9.66 22.63
C VAL A 131 9.57 -8.54 23.64
N ASP A 132 9.06 -7.44 23.13
CA ASP A 132 8.63 -6.25 23.86
C ASP A 132 7.50 -5.62 23.04
N SER A 133 6.77 -4.65 23.59
CA SER A 133 5.69 -3.94 22.87
C SER A 133 6.12 -3.34 21.53
N HIS A 134 7.42 -3.10 21.34
CA HIS A 134 7.97 -2.53 20.10
C HIS A 134 9.20 -3.29 19.59
N VAL A 135 9.31 -4.58 19.92
CA VAL A 135 10.39 -5.46 19.45
C VAL A 135 9.80 -6.80 19.04
N VAL A 136 10.07 -7.22 17.82
CA VAL A 136 9.62 -8.51 17.28
C VAL A 136 10.81 -9.32 16.81
N ASP A 137 10.85 -10.60 17.15
CA ASP A 137 11.74 -11.59 16.59
C ASP A 137 10.99 -12.48 15.58
N ILE A 138 11.58 -12.63 14.40
CA ILE A 138 11.12 -13.56 13.37
C ILE A 138 12.16 -14.65 13.19
N GLU A 139 11.84 -15.87 13.62
CA GLU A 139 12.69 -17.05 13.42
C GLU A 139 12.38 -17.72 12.09
N THR A 140 13.42 -18.05 11.33
CA THR A 140 13.33 -18.78 10.06
C THR A 140 13.85 -20.21 10.18
N ASN A 141 13.36 -21.12 9.33
CA ASN A 141 13.76 -22.54 9.31
C ASN A 141 15.26 -22.70 9.02
N GLY A 142 15.86 -21.78 8.27
CA GLY A 142 17.28 -21.66 7.98
C GLY A 142 17.66 -20.20 7.82
N ALA A 143 18.94 -19.87 7.71
CA ALA A 143 19.35 -18.49 7.40
C ALA A 143 18.71 -18.05 6.08
N ASN A 144 17.89 -17.00 6.12
CA ASN A 144 17.16 -16.50 4.96
C ASN A 144 17.35 -14.99 4.75
N PRO A 145 18.30 -14.57 3.91
CA PRO A 145 18.53 -13.16 3.60
C PRO A 145 17.39 -12.54 2.76
N LEU A 146 16.55 -13.37 2.13
CA LEU A 146 15.42 -12.89 1.31
C LEU A 146 14.19 -12.50 2.14
N LEU A 147 14.15 -12.85 3.43
CA LEU A 147 13.03 -12.50 4.31
C LEU A 147 12.69 -11.01 4.25
N ILE A 148 13.70 -10.15 4.34
CA ILE A 148 13.51 -8.70 4.31
C ILE A 148 12.87 -8.21 3.01
N ASN A 149 13.13 -8.87 1.87
CA ASN A 149 12.49 -8.54 0.60
C ASN A 149 11.00 -8.88 0.63
N ASN A 150 10.65 -10.03 1.17
CA ASN A 150 9.26 -10.50 1.23
C ASN A 150 8.43 -9.63 2.19
N LEU A 151 9.04 -9.14 3.27
CA LEU A 151 8.37 -8.28 4.25
C LEU A 151 8.03 -6.88 3.73
N THR A 152 8.52 -6.47 2.55
CA THR A 152 8.13 -5.17 1.95
C THR A 152 6.70 -5.11 1.43
N ASN A 153 6.05 -6.26 1.23
CA ASN A 153 4.65 -6.38 0.78
C ASN A 153 3.75 -7.08 1.82
N MET A 154 4.26 -7.31 3.03
CA MET A 154 3.47 -7.86 4.13
C MET A 154 2.88 -6.72 4.94
N PHE A 155 1.60 -6.47 4.74
CA PHE A 155 0.90 -5.37 5.38
C PHE A 155 0.47 -5.75 6.80
N MET A 156 0.53 -4.77 7.71
CA MET A 156 0.14 -4.97 9.10
C MET A 156 -1.33 -4.59 9.30
N MET A 157 -2.06 -5.44 10.00
CA MET A 157 -3.46 -5.26 10.38
C MET A 157 -3.56 -5.08 11.90
N ASP A 158 -4.54 -4.34 12.34
CA ASP A 158 -4.94 -4.21 13.73
C ASP A 158 -5.58 -5.53 14.19
N LYS A 159 -4.98 -6.17 15.20
CA LYS A 159 -5.43 -7.43 15.77
C LYS A 159 -6.84 -7.30 16.35
N ASP A 160 -7.05 -6.30 17.22
CA ASP A 160 -8.32 -6.12 17.91
C ASP A 160 -9.45 -5.83 16.91
N TRP A 161 -9.19 -4.95 15.92
CA TRP A 161 -10.16 -4.70 14.84
C TRP A 161 -10.48 -5.98 14.06
N SER A 162 -9.48 -6.81 13.82
CA SER A 162 -9.66 -8.06 13.08
C SER A 162 -10.47 -9.09 13.88
N GLU A 163 -10.26 -9.15 15.20
CA GLU A 163 -11.06 -9.98 16.11
C GLU A 163 -12.51 -9.48 16.22
N ASP A 164 -12.71 -8.18 16.38
CA ASP A 164 -14.02 -7.53 16.50
C ASP A 164 -14.90 -7.68 15.24
N ASN A 165 -14.29 -7.90 14.08
CA ASN A 165 -14.99 -8.02 12.80
C ASN A 165 -14.93 -9.43 12.19
N ASP A 166 -14.55 -10.45 12.96
CA ASP A 166 -14.46 -11.86 12.53
C ASP A 166 -13.58 -12.07 11.27
N VAL A 167 -12.45 -11.33 11.19
CA VAL A 167 -11.49 -11.43 10.06
C VAL A 167 -10.11 -11.88 10.50
N THR A 168 -10.03 -12.72 11.51
CA THR A 168 -8.77 -13.28 12.03
C THR A 168 -8.06 -14.20 11.05
N THR A 169 -8.75 -14.70 10.02
CA THR A 169 -8.19 -15.45 8.90
C THR A 169 -8.53 -14.77 7.58
N PRO A 170 -7.65 -14.85 6.55
CA PRO A 170 -7.98 -14.39 5.21
C PRO A 170 -9.11 -15.26 4.62
N HIS A 171 -9.95 -14.65 3.79
CA HIS A 171 -10.90 -15.41 2.99
C HIS A 171 -10.23 -15.99 1.74
N ASP A 172 -10.69 -17.15 1.29
CA ASP A 172 -10.18 -17.81 0.08
C ASP A 172 -10.87 -17.25 -1.17
N VAL A 173 -10.21 -16.31 -1.82
CA VAL A 173 -10.72 -15.67 -3.05
C VAL A 173 -10.90 -16.70 -4.18
N ALA A 174 -10.05 -17.70 -4.28
CA ALA A 174 -10.16 -18.73 -5.31
C ALA A 174 -11.43 -19.56 -5.18
N LYS A 175 -11.98 -19.68 -3.96
CA LYS A 175 -13.28 -20.31 -3.69
C LYS A 175 -14.47 -19.35 -3.81
N GLY A 176 -14.21 -18.06 -4.10
CA GLY A 176 -15.25 -17.04 -4.13
C GLY A 176 -15.75 -16.62 -2.75
N GLU A 177 -14.96 -16.87 -1.71
CA GLU A 177 -15.30 -16.45 -0.35
C GLU A 177 -15.15 -14.94 -0.19
N THR A 178 -15.86 -14.37 0.77
CA THR A 178 -15.77 -12.95 1.18
C THR A 178 -15.90 -12.86 2.70
N ASN A 179 -15.34 -11.81 3.27
CA ASN A 179 -15.50 -11.47 4.68
C ASN A 179 -15.62 -9.94 4.85
N PHE A 180 -15.64 -9.45 6.07
CA PHE A 180 -15.75 -8.02 6.34
C PHE A 180 -14.56 -7.22 5.74
N ALA A 181 -13.33 -7.77 5.76
CA ALA A 181 -12.15 -7.11 5.20
C ALA A 181 -12.15 -7.05 3.66
N THR A 182 -13.04 -7.78 2.96
CA THR A 182 -13.19 -7.66 1.50
C THR A 182 -13.49 -6.23 1.07
N MET A 183 -14.28 -5.48 1.86
CA MET A 183 -14.77 -4.14 1.54
C MET A 183 -14.42 -3.09 2.61
N ASN A 184 -13.84 -3.49 3.75
CA ASN A 184 -13.52 -2.62 4.88
C ASN A 184 -12.05 -2.71 5.24
N THR A 185 -11.50 -1.62 5.75
CA THR A 185 -10.06 -1.52 6.04
C THR A 185 -9.78 -0.80 7.35
N ASN A 186 -8.73 -1.21 8.03
CA ASN A 186 -8.16 -0.48 9.16
C ASN A 186 -6.63 -0.64 9.14
N GLY A 187 -5.96 0.21 8.38
CA GLY A 187 -4.50 0.21 8.24
C GLY A 187 -3.85 1.35 8.98
N THR A 188 -2.53 1.48 8.80
CA THR A 188 -1.71 2.59 9.33
C THR A 188 -1.30 3.60 8.27
N GLY A 189 -1.67 3.35 7.01
CA GLY A 189 -1.18 4.05 5.83
C GLY A 189 -1.63 5.50 5.69
N ALA A 190 -1.09 6.13 4.64
CA ALA A 190 -1.28 7.55 4.37
C ALA A 190 -2.72 7.91 3.97
N PHE A 191 -3.51 6.95 3.50
CA PHE A 191 -4.89 7.14 3.09
C PHE A 191 -5.83 6.13 3.74
N MET A 192 -7.08 6.54 3.92
CA MET A 192 -8.17 5.79 4.54
C MET A 192 -9.26 5.52 3.49
N LEU A 193 -9.82 4.32 3.46
CA LEU A 193 -10.94 3.99 2.58
C LEU A 193 -12.20 4.79 3.01
N VAL A 194 -12.82 5.47 2.04
CA VAL A 194 -14.09 6.19 2.22
C VAL A 194 -15.24 5.39 1.64
N SER A 195 -15.08 4.94 0.40
CA SER A 195 -16.11 4.16 -0.29
C SER A 195 -15.49 3.33 -1.41
N ARG A 196 -16.14 2.22 -1.72
CA ARG A 196 -15.77 1.34 -2.81
C ARG A 196 -17.00 0.77 -3.50
N SER A 197 -17.03 0.91 -4.82
CA SER A 197 -17.89 0.18 -5.75
C SER A 197 -16.97 -0.65 -6.65
N VAL A 198 -17.07 -1.96 -6.55
CA VAL A 198 -16.20 -2.90 -7.29
C VAL A 198 -16.30 -2.64 -8.78
N ASP A 199 -15.15 -2.63 -9.47
CA ASP A 199 -15.02 -2.34 -10.91
C ASP A 199 -15.52 -0.96 -11.37
N GLU A 200 -15.90 -0.08 -10.44
CA GLU A 200 -16.36 1.26 -10.77
C GLU A 200 -15.46 2.33 -10.17
N LYS A 201 -15.35 2.38 -8.85
CA LYS A 201 -14.64 3.46 -8.17
C LYS A 201 -14.27 3.11 -6.73
N THR A 202 -13.05 3.46 -6.34
CA THR A 202 -12.61 3.47 -4.93
C THR A 202 -12.19 4.88 -4.55
N VAL A 203 -12.70 5.40 -3.44
CA VAL A 203 -12.38 6.72 -2.91
C VAL A 203 -11.62 6.58 -1.61
N LEU A 204 -10.45 7.21 -1.56
CA LEU A 204 -9.59 7.27 -0.39
C LEU A 204 -9.43 8.73 0.04
N LYS A 205 -9.34 8.99 1.34
CA LYS A 205 -9.00 10.30 1.90
C LYS A 205 -7.70 10.24 2.69
N ALA A 206 -6.98 11.34 2.73
CA ALA A 206 -5.74 11.44 3.50
C ALA A 206 -5.98 11.14 4.99
N ASN A 207 -5.09 10.36 5.58
CA ASN A 207 -5.03 10.11 7.01
C ASN A 207 -4.38 11.31 7.73
N PRO A 208 -5.13 12.10 8.50
CA PRO A 208 -4.59 13.27 9.20
C PRO A 208 -3.53 12.91 10.23
N ASN A 209 -3.57 11.68 10.73
CA ASN A 209 -2.69 11.15 11.78
C ASN A 209 -1.58 10.26 11.24
N TYR A 210 -1.31 10.29 9.93
CA TYR A 210 -0.27 9.46 9.32
C TYR A 210 1.09 9.73 9.95
N TRP A 211 1.74 8.67 10.44
CA TRP A 211 3.03 8.74 11.11
C TRP A 211 4.15 9.30 10.22
N GLY A 212 4.08 9.03 8.91
CA GLY A 212 5.06 9.46 7.90
C GLY A 212 4.84 10.85 7.33
N LYS A 213 3.83 11.59 7.76
CA LYS A 213 3.42 12.88 7.20
C LYS A 213 4.55 13.92 7.05
N ASN A 214 5.47 13.97 8.00
CA ASN A 214 6.59 14.91 7.95
C ASN A 214 7.71 14.45 7.00
N ASN A 215 7.84 13.15 6.76
CA ASN A 215 8.84 12.57 5.86
C ASN A 215 8.36 12.54 4.40
N TYR A 216 7.05 12.47 4.22
CA TYR A 216 6.38 12.39 2.93
C TYR A 216 5.33 13.50 2.81
N PRO A 217 5.76 14.78 2.78
CA PRO A 217 4.83 15.89 2.67
C PRO A 217 4.13 15.79 1.30
N ASN A 218 2.82 15.67 1.32
CA ASN A 218 2.00 15.74 0.12
C ASN A 218 0.82 16.66 0.36
N GLN A 219 0.23 17.19 -0.70
CA GLN A 219 -0.94 18.06 -0.66
C GLN A 219 -2.21 17.31 -1.05
N VAL A 220 -2.07 16.03 -1.43
CA VAL A 220 -3.20 15.19 -1.85
C VAL A 220 -4.06 14.88 -0.63
N THR A 221 -5.31 15.28 -0.70
CA THR A 221 -6.30 15.04 0.36
C THR A 221 -7.27 13.93 0.02
N GLU A 222 -7.40 13.61 -1.27
CA GLU A 222 -8.30 12.59 -1.77
C GLU A 222 -7.69 11.88 -2.98
N ILE A 223 -7.90 10.57 -3.07
CA ILE A 223 -7.61 9.76 -4.27
C ILE A 223 -8.92 9.15 -4.75
N ILE A 224 -9.23 9.35 -6.03
CA ILE A 224 -10.32 8.67 -6.72
C ILE A 224 -9.70 7.68 -7.70
N TYR A 225 -9.76 6.41 -7.35
CA TYR A 225 -9.29 5.33 -8.21
C TYR A 225 -10.42 4.81 -9.08
N THR A 226 -10.20 4.74 -10.40
CA THR A 226 -11.18 4.24 -11.39
C THR A 226 -10.51 3.18 -12.26
N PRO A 227 -10.99 1.93 -12.25
CA PRO A 227 -10.51 0.90 -13.17
C PRO A 227 -11.02 1.19 -14.59
N ILE A 228 -10.09 1.37 -15.53
CA ILE A 228 -10.38 1.56 -16.96
C ILE A 228 -9.59 0.51 -17.75
N GLN A 229 -10.25 -0.56 -18.14
CA GLN A 229 -9.59 -1.71 -18.78
C GLN A 229 -8.97 -1.39 -20.13
N SER A 230 -9.70 -0.66 -20.99
CA SER A 230 -9.21 -0.25 -22.30
C SER A 230 -8.06 0.74 -22.18
N SER A 231 -6.89 0.37 -22.68
CA SER A 231 -5.72 1.25 -22.66
C SER A 231 -5.93 2.52 -23.50
N ALA A 232 -6.63 2.43 -24.62
CA ALA A 232 -6.96 3.58 -25.46
C ALA A 232 -7.89 4.56 -24.74
N THR A 233 -8.92 4.04 -24.04
CA THR A 233 -9.83 4.85 -23.19
C THR A 233 -9.07 5.51 -22.05
N ARG A 234 -8.16 4.78 -21.41
CA ARG A 234 -7.36 5.29 -20.30
C ARG A 234 -6.43 6.44 -20.73
N VAL A 235 -5.76 6.30 -21.89
CA VAL A 235 -4.95 7.38 -22.46
C VAL A 235 -5.82 8.57 -22.88
N ALA A 236 -7.00 8.34 -23.46
CA ALA A 236 -7.92 9.41 -23.81
C ALA A 236 -8.38 10.20 -22.58
N ALA A 237 -8.72 9.51 -21.48
CA ALA A 237 -9.11 10.12 -20.19
C ALA A 237 -7.98 10.99 -19.61
N LEU A 238 -6.71 10.56 -19.71
CA LEU A 238 -5.56 11.37 -19.31
C LEU A 238 -5.42 12.62 -20.18
N LEU A 239 -5.49 12.47 -21.48
CA LEU A 239 -5.31 13.57 -22.43
C LEU A 239 -6.45 14.61 -22.36
N SER A 240 -7.66 14.20 -21.97
CA SER A 240 -8.81 15.09 -21.75
C SER A 240 -8.81 15.75 -20.37
N GLY A 241 -7.94 15.32 -19.44
CA GLY A 241 -7.95 15.77 -18.06
C GLY A 241 -9.07 15.17 -17.22
N GLU A 242 -9.72 14.09 -17.65
CA GLU A 242 -10.69 13.33 -16.84
C GLU A 242 -10.00 12.61 -15.67
N VAL A 243 -8.78 12.12 -15.91
CA VAL A 243 -7.90 11.57 -14.87
C VAL A 243 -6.54 12.27 -14.87
N ASP A 244 -5.88 12.28 -13.72
CA ASP A 244 -4.60 12.95 -13.51
C ASP A 244 -3.42 12.00 -13.66
N ILE A 245 -3.63 10.71 -13.34
CA ILE A 245 -2.60 9.66 -13.41
C ILE A 245 -3.18 8.43 -14.09
N ILE A 246 -2.42 7.85 -15.00
CA ILE A 246 -2.71 6.51 -15.55
C ILE A 246 -1.54 5.56 -15.33
N GLN A 247 -1.86 4.30 -15.11
CA GLN A 247 -0.92 3.19 -15.04
C GLN A 247 -1.55 1.96 -15.74
N ASP A 248 -0.91 1.32 -16.69
CA ASP A 248 0.35 1.53 -17.40
C ASP A 248 0.08 2.36 -18.66
N VAL A 249 1.08 3.12 -19.13
CA VAL A 249 0.99 3.79 -20.44
C VAL A 249 1.39 2.78 -21.53
N PRO A 250 0.56 2.54 -22.57
CA PRO A 250 0.91 1.65 -23.67
C PRO A 250 2.16 2.14 -24.43
N VAL A 251 3.01 1.22 -24.86
CA VAL A 251 4.28 1.56 -25.53
C VAL A 251 4.08 2.46 -26.75
N GLN A 252 3.01 2.21 -27.54
CA GLN A 252 2.67 3.01 -28.71
C GLN A 252 2.24 4.45 -28.39
N ASP A 253 1.79 4.72 -27.15
CA ASP A 253 1.32 6.03 -26.71
C ASP A 253 2.37 6.83 -25.90
N LEU A 254 3.54 6.25 -25.60
CA LEU A 254 4.59 6.92 -24.84
C LEU A 254 5.01 8.26 -25.46
N GLY A 255 5.22 8.28 -26.78
CA GLY A 255 5.57 9.50 -27.50
C GLY A 255 4.47 10.56 -27.43
N ARG A 256 3.20 10.16 -27.55
CA ARG A 256 2.05 11.06 -27.47
C ARG A 256 1.90 11.67 -26.07
N VAL A 257 2.01 10.86 -25.03
CA VAL A 257 1.91 11.32 -23.64
C VAL A 257 3.08 12.25 -23.30
N SER A 258 4.32 11.88 -23.66
CA SER A 258 5.51 12.68 -23.35
C SER A 258 5.59 14.01 -24.09
N SER A 259 4.91 14.15 -25.24
CA SER A 259 4.89 15.39 -26.03
C SER A 259 3.68 16.29 -25.74
N THR A 260 2.77 15.86 -24.87
CA THR A 260 1.58 16.66 -24.50
C THR A 260 1.93 17.62 -23.36
N ASP A 261 1.67 18.91 -23.59
CA ASP A 261 1.92 19.93 -22.58
C ASP A 261 1.14 19.65 -21.28
N GLY A 262 1.81 19.84 -20.14
CA GLY A 262 1.24 19.60 -18.82
C GLY A 262 1.24 18.13 -18.37
N LEU A 263 1.71 17.20 -19.20
CA LEU A 263 1.88 15.78 -18.82
C LEU A 263 3.35 15.43 -18.61
N GLN A 264 3.59 14.51 -17.70
CA GLN A 264 4.92 13.95 -17.43
C GLN A 264 4.86 12.42 -17.54
N LEU A 265 5.80 11.84 -18.27
CA LEU A 265 6.01 10.40 -18.31
C LEU A 265 7.03 10.00 -17.22
N ALA A 266 6.58 9.31 -16.21
CA ALA A 266 7.46 8.70 -15.19
C ALA A 266 7.79 7.26 -15.60
N THR A 267 9.08 6.92 -15.59
CA THR A 267 9.57 5.57 -15.87
C THR A 267 10.47 5.10 -14.73
N ALA A 268 10.29 3.85 -14.30
CA ALA A 268 11.13 3.24 -13.28
C ALA A 268 11.35 1.76 -13.62
N ALA A 269 12.49 1.22 -13.16
CA ALA A 269 12.72 -0.22 -13.19
C ALA A 269 11.75 -0.91 -12.24
N GLN A 270 11.15 -2.02 -12.68
CA GLN A 270 10.26 -2.84 -11.85
C GLN A 270 10.93 -4.16 -11.50
N ASN A 271 10.74 -4.62 -10.28
CA ASN A 271 11.07 -5.98 -9.88
C ASN A 271 9.97 -6.94 -10.35
N ARG A 272 9.89 -7.16 -11.65
CA ARG A 272 8.82 -7.92 -12.31
C ARG A 272 9.38 -8.80 -13.39
N VAL A 273 8.90 -10.04 -13.43
CA VAL A 273 9.19 -11.00 -14.51
C VAL A 273 7.91 -11.23 -15.31
N ILE A 274 8.02 -11.14 -16.63
CA ILE A 274 6.94 -11.54 -17.56
C ILE A 274 7.29 -12.93 -18.07
N PHE A 275 6.37 -13.86 -17.90
CA PHE A 275 6.57 -15.25 -18.34
C PHE A 275 5.33 -15.81 -19.04
N LEU A 276 5.54 -16.84 -19.85
CA LEU A 276 4.46 -17.64 -20.41
C LEU A 276 4.21 -18.83 -19.51
N GLY A 277 3.06 -18.86 -18.86
CA GLY A 277 2.60 -20.01 -18.07
C GLY A 277 1.94 -21.03 -18.97
N LEU A 278 2.46 -22.26 -18.98
CA LEU A 278 1.83 -23.38 -19.69
C LEU A 278 1.00 -24.21 -18.69
N ASN A 279 -0.28 -24.39 -18.99
CA ASN A 279 -1.12 -25.29 -18.20
C ASN A 279 -0.78 -26.74 -18.54
N THR A 280 0.04 -27.38 -17.72
CA THR A 280 0.46 -28.78 -17.91
C THR A 280 -0.57 -29.81 -17.43
N ILE A 281 -1.61 -29.36 -16.72
CA ILE A 281 -2.69 -30.23 -16.21
C ILE A 281 -3.69 -30.55 -17.34
N ASP A 282 -3.98 -29.56 -18.20
CA ASP A 282 -4.82 -29.76 -19.38
C ASP A 282 -3.99 -30.21 -20.58
N ARG A 283 -3.97 -31.53 -20.81
CA ARG A 283 -3.25 -32.14 -21.96
C ARG A 283 -3.75 -31.68 -23.33
N LYS A 284 -4.93 -31.04 -23.43
CA LYS A 284 -5.46 -30.52 -24.72
C LYS A 284 -4.82 -29.17 -25.08
N SER A 285 -4.45 -28.36 -24.10
CA SER A 285 -3.81 -27.07 -24.31
C SER A 285 -2.30 -27.16 -24.56
N THR A 286 -1.67 -28.31 -24.25
CA THR A 286 -0.22 -28.53 -24.47
C THR A 286 0.13 -29.10 -25.84
N ARG A 287 -0.84 -29.46 -26.67
CA ARG A 287 -0.59 -29.81 -28.08
C ARG A 287 -0.49 -28.51 -28.89
N LEU A 288 0.73 -28.08 -29.18
CA LEU A 288 1.00 -27.25 -30.33
C LEU A 288 0.46 -28.00 -31.56
N ASN A 289 -0.54 -27.44 -32.24
CA ASN A 289 -0.95 -27.94 -33.52
C ASN A 289 0.25 -27.86 -34.47
N SER A 290 0.82 -29.03 -34.76
CA SER A 290 1.77 -29.23 -35.85
C SER A 290 1.06 -29.14 -37.18
#